data_f575c0d05e0abe50edd64b0708931b7b
#
_entry.id   f575c0d05e0abe50edd64b0708931b7b
#
_cell.length_a   1.000
_cell.length_b   1.000
_cell.length_c   1.000
_cell.angle_alpha   90.00
_cell.angle_beta   90.00
_cell.angle_gamma   90.00
#
_symmetry.space_group_name_H-M   'P 1'
#
loop_
_entity.id
_entity.type
_entity.pdbx_description
1 polymer ?
#
loop_
_entity_poly.entity_id
_entity_poly.type
_entity_poly.pdbx_seq_one_letter_code
_entity_poly.pdbx_strand_id
1 'polypeptide(L)'
;MEQQVIDAVSRHPHVESIRLVGSRARGDARDESDWDFRVEVNDFDAVASALPTLLSRLDPIAQQWDRLSDKHCWMLIVAGPTKVDLIFPDQPHDHESPWTPNAETLAGIDAHFWDWMLWLRSKVAADQHELVQAELRKLFDHLLGPLGGQAIPESIEDAIGAYRAVRDRAEIAFGFQVARLLENAVAPALIGAAEKADGLS
;
A
#
# COMPACT_ATOMS: atom_id res chain seq x y z
N MET A 1 -12.52 9.12 8.94
CA MET A 1 -11.39 8.17 8.87
C MET A 1 -10.59 8.15 10.18
N GLU A 2 -9.99 9.27 10.60
CA GLU A 2 -9.11 9.32 11.79
C GLU A 2 -9.71 8.65 13.02
N GLN A 3 -10.87 9.14 13.50
CA GLN A 3 -11.51 8.60 14.69
C GLN A 3 -11.91 7.12 14.57
N GLN A 4 -12.28 6.69 13.36
CA GLN A 4 -12.65 5.29 13.12
C GLN A 4 -11.46 4.35 13.30
N VAL A 5 -10.27 4.75 12.81
CA VAL A 5 -9.03 3.97 12.97
C VAL A 5 -8.61 3.96 14.43
N ILE A 6 -8.61 5.13 15.10
CA ILE A 6 -8.27 5.24 16.52
C ILE A 6 -9.20 4.36 17.35
N ASP A 7 -10.52 4.46 17.15
CA ASP A 7 -11.51 3.67 17.90
C ASP A 7 -11.39 2.17 17.64
N ALA A 8 -10.98 1.75 16.45
CA ALA A 8 -10.80 0.35 16.12
C ALA A 8 -9.60 -0.25 16.87
N VAL A 9 -8.45 0.43 16.77
CA VAL A 9 -7.16 -0.08 17.26
C VAL A 9 -7.02 0.07 18.79
N SER A 10 -7.48 1.20 19.37
CA SER A 10 -7.39 1.47 20.80
C SER A 10 -8.23 0.52 21.69
N ARG A 11 -9.08 -0.31 21.09
CA ARG A 11 -9.84 -1.35 21.84
C ARG A 11 -8.98 -2.50 22.32
N HIS A 12 -7.80 -2.70 21.72
CA HIS A 12 -6.92 -3.77 22.12
C HIS A 12 -6.21 -3.41 23.44
N PRO A 13 -6.22 -4.28 24.47
CA PRO A 13 -5.69 -3.93 25.79
C PRO A 13 -4.18 -3.68 25.82
N HIS A 14 -3.45 -4.17 24.80
CA HIS A 14 -2.00 -3.98 24.66
C HIS A 14 -1.62 -2.79 23.78
N VAL A 15 -2.59 -2.00 23.31
CA VAL A 15 -2.31 -0.72 22.64
C VAL A 15 -2.21 0.37 23.72
N GLU A 16 -1.04 0.96 23.85
CA GLU A 16 -0.78 2.05 24.80
C GLU A 16 -1.22 3.40 24.25
N SER A 17 -0.90 3.65 22.97
CA SER A 17 -1.31 4.86 22.29
C SER A 17 -1.46 4.64 20.78
N ILE A 18 -2.35 5.43 20.17
CA ILE A 18 -2.46 5.58 18.72
C ILE A 18 -2.72 7.04 18.41
N ARG A 19 -1.98 7.60 17.44
CA ARG A 19 -2.14 9.00 17.01
C ARG A 19 -1.84 9.17 15.55
N LEU A 20 -2.55 10.09 14.91
CA LEU A 20 -2.26 10.53 13.55
C LEU A 20 -0.88 11.18 13.51
N VAL A 21 -0.11 10.88 12.46
CA VAL A 21 1.20 11.45 12.15
C VAL A 21 1.27 11.88 10.68
N GLY A 22 2.45 12.16 10.16
CA GLY A 22 2.63 12.50 8.74
C GLY A 22 2.03 13.85 8.34
N SER A 23 1.72 14.00 7.06
CA SER A 23 1.25 15.27 6.47
C SER A 23 -0.10 15.70 7.04
N ARG A 24 -1.01 14.77 7.28
CA ARG A 24 -2.34 15.08 7.85
C ARG A 24 -2.26 15.63 9.25
N ALA A 25 -1.36 15.12 10.07
CA ALA A 25 -1.16 15.65 11.42
C ALA A 25 -0.51 17.05 11.44
N ARG A 26 0.31 17.34 10.42
CA ARG A 26 0.94 18.68 10.28
C ARG A 26 0.03 19.71 9.62
N GLY A 27 -1.09 19.29 9.02
CA GLY A 27 -2.00 20.19 8.30
C GLY A 27 -1.54 20.57 6.88
N ASP A 28 -0.56 19.84 6.31
CA ASP A 28 -0.04 20.03 4.96
C ASP A 28 -0.46 18.90 4.00
N ALA A 29 -1.48 18.12 4.38
CA ALA A 29 -2.00 17.05 3.58
C ALA A 29 -2.73 17.53 2.32
N ARG A 30 -2.57 16.77 1.24
CA ARG A 30 -3.36 16.87 0.00
C ARG A 30 -4.44 15.79 0.01
N ASP A 31 -5.34 15.81 -0.96
CA ASP A 31 -6.40 14.81 -1.08
C ASP A 31 -5.82 13.39 -1.23
N GLU A 32 -4.69 13.27 -1.95
CA GLU A 32 -3.95 12.03 -2.20
C GLU A 32 -3.08 11.57 -1.02
N SER A 33 -2.94 12.35 0.04
CA SER A 33 -2.10 12.00 1.18
C SER A 33 -2.64 10.80 1.93
N ASP A 34 -1.75 9.90 2.33
CA ASP A 34 -2.06 8.73 3.13
C ASP A 34 -2.51 9.14 4.56
N TRP A 35 -3.11 8.19 5.27
CA TRP A 35 -3.43 8.32 6.69
C TRP A 35 -2.40 7.52 7.49
N ASP A 36 -1.40 8.20 8.04
CA ASP A 36 -0.33 7.58 8.81
C ASP A 36 -0.66 7.63 10.30
N PHE A 37 -0.66 6.48 10.96
CA PHE A 37 -0.87 6.37 12.40
C PHE A 37 0.36 5.76 13.07
N ARG A 38 0.86 6.40 14.12
CA ARG A 38 1.84 5.82 15.03
C ARG A 38 1.10 5.05 16.11
N VAL A 39 1.46 3.76 16.28
CA VAL A 39 0.88 2.86 17.29
C VAL A 39 1.99 2.45 18.25
N GLU A 40 1.77 2.66 19.53
CA GLU A 40 2.64 2.21 20.62
C GLU A 40 1.96 1.07 21.37
N VAL A 41 2.69 0.00 21.62
CA VAL A 41 2.16 -1.25 22.18
C VAL A 41 3.09 -1.81 23.24
N ASN A 42 2.54 -2.48 24.26
CA ASN A 42 3.32 -3.21 25.23
C ASN A 42 3.44 -4.72 24.94
N ASP A 43 2.63 -5.24 24.01
CA ASP A 43 2.73 -6.61 23.48
C ASP A 43 2.43 -6.56 21.96
N PHE A 44 3.51 -6.52 21.18
CA PHE A 44 3.40 -6.38 19.73
C PHE A 44 2.74 -7.61 19.07
N ASP A 45 3.13 -8.82 19.48
CA ASP A 45 2.63 -10.05 18.85
C ASP A 45 1.12 -10.22 19.07
N ALA A 46 0.64 -9.87 20.26
CA ALA A 46 -0.79 -9.90 20.57
C ALA A 46 -1.56 -8.90 19.70
N VAL A 47 -1.06 -7.67 19.56
CA VAL A 47 -1.71 -6.64 18.72
C VAL A 47 -1.63 -7.02 17.25
N ALA A 48 -0.47 -7.41 16.75
CA ALA A 48 -0.24 -7.80 15.35
C ALA A 48 -1.20 -8.90 14.90
N SER A 49 -1.39 -9.93 15.74
CA SER A 49 -2.31 -11.04 15.47
C SER A 49 -3.78 -10.60 15.44
N ALA A 50 -4.13 -9.53 16.16
CA ALA A 50 -5.50 -9.04 16.25
C ALA A 50 -5.87 -8.01 15.16
N LEU A 51 -4.89 -7.38 14.48
CA LEU A 51 -5.12 -6.30 13.50
C LEU A 51 -6.20 -6.62 12.46
N PRO A 52 -6.20 -7.79 11.80
CA PRO A 52 -7.24 -8.08 10.79
C PRO A 52 -8.66 -8.01 11.37
N THR A 53 -8.83 -8.46 12.60
CA THR A 53 -10.14 -8.43 13.28
C THR A 53 -10.51 -7.03 13.77
N LEU A 54 -9.56 -6.31 14.36
CA LEU A 54 -9.77 -4.94 14.84
C LEU A 54 -10.19 -4.00 13.71
N LEU A 55 -9.53 -4.14 12.56
CA LEU A 55 -9.73 -3.28 11.39
C LEU A 55 -10.89 -3.73 10.49
N SER A 56 -11.49 -4.91 10.73
CA SER A 56 -12.59 -5.43 9.90
C SER A 56 -13.78 -4.48 9.77
N ARG A 57 -14.01 -3.64 10.77
CA ARG A 57 -15.10 -2.64 10.76
C ARG A 57 -14.87 -1.47 9.82
N LEU A 58 -13.65 -1.29 9.33
CA LEU A 58 -13.30 -0.30 8.31
C LEU A 58 -13.61 -0.81 6.91
N ASP A 59 -14.03 -2.08 6.78
CA ASP A 59 -14.30 -2.77 5.52
C ASP A 59 -13.14 -2.64 4.52
N PRO A 60 -11.91 -3.08 4.91
CA PRO A 60 -10.74 -2.93 4.06
C PRO A 60 -10.86 -3.77 2.79
N ILE A 61 -10.56 -3.16 1.65
CA ILE A 61 -10.46 -3.85 0.35
C ILE A 61 -9.22 -4.74 0.31
N ALA A 62 -8.12 -4.28 0.94
CA ALA A 62 -6.90 -5.04 1.14
C ALA A 62 -6.22 -4.62 2.44
N GLN A 63 -5.51 -5.55 3.07
CA GLN A 63 -4.67 -5.28 4.24
C GLN A 63 -3.57 -6.33 4.39
N GLN A 64 -2.37 -5.90 4.74
CA GLN A 64 -1.23 -6.78 5.02
C GLN A 64 -0.05 -6.01 5.65
N TRP A 65 1.02 -6.73 6.04
CA TRP A 65 2.28 -6.11 6.42
C TRP A 65 3.02 -5.56 5.21
N ASP A 66 3.58 -4.34 5.36
CA ASP A 66 4.52 -3.78 4.39
C ASP A 66 5.87 -4.51 4.50
N ARG A 67 6.33 -5.08 3.40
CA ARG A 67 7.57 -5.87 3.32
C ARG A 67 8.83 -5.02 3.23
N LEU A 68 8.70 -3.73 2.94
CA LEU A 68 9.82 -2.86 2.59
C LEU A 68 9.97 -1.65 3.52
N SER A 69 9.16 -1.58 4.57
CA SER A 69 9.29 -0.56 5.60
C SER A 69 10.39 -0.93 6.61
N ASP A 70 11.15 0.06 7.09
CA ASP A 70 12.15 -0.09 8.16
C ASP A 70 11.53 -0.40 9.53
N LYS A 71 10.22 -0.21 9.67
CA LYS A 71 9.43 -0.51 10.85
C LYS A 71 8.30 -1.43 10.47
N HIS A 72 7.81 -2.23 11.42
CA HIS A 72 6.58 -2.93 11.16
C HIS A 72 5.49 -1.91 10.83
N CYS A 73 4.92 -2.05 9.64
CA CYS A 73 3.85 -1.20 9.12
C CYS A 73 2.73 -2.09 8.60
N TRP A 74 1.56 -1.98 9.19
CA TRP A 74 0.36 -2.62 8.65
C TRP A 74 -0.32 -1.66 7.71
N MET A 75 -0.30 -1.99 6.42
CA MET A 75 -0.97 -1.22 5.39
C MET A 75 -2.37 -1.74 5.13
N LEU A 76 -3.33 -0.86 4.91
CA LEU A 76 -4.66 -1.21 4.47
C LEU A 76 -5.21 -0.17 3.48
N ILE A 77 -6.05 -0.64 2.56
CA ILE A 77 -6.77 0.17 1.60
C ILE A 77 -8.26 0.01 1.89
N VAL A 78 -8.93 1.14 2.09
CA VAL A 78 -10.39 1.19 2.27
C VAL A 78 -11.06 1.86 1.08
N ALA A 79 -12.39 1.78 1.01
CA ALA A 79 -13.18 2.38 -0.08
C ALA A 79 -12.89 3.88 -0.26
N GLY A 80 -12.88 4.33 -1.53
CA GLY A 80 -12.64 5.71 -1.90
C GLY A 80 -11.23 6.08 -2.40
N PRO A 81 -10.44 5.19 -3.01
CA PRO A 81 -9.43 4.31 -2.46
C PRO A 81 -8.49 5.09 -1.55
N THR A 82 -8.60 4.84 -0.27
CA THR A 82 -7.84 5.54 0.78
C THR A 82 -6.81 4.61 1.41
N LYS A 83 -5.54 4.99 1.33
CA LYS A 83 -4.43 4.28 2.00
C LYS A 83 -4.33 4.70 3.46
N VAL A 84 -4.17 3.71 4.35
CA VAL A 84 -3.96 3.87 5.79
C VAL A 84 -2.80 3.00 6.22
N ASP A 85 -1.86 3.58 6.96
CA ASP A 85 -0.68 2.92 7.50
C ASP A 85 -0.68 2.97 9.04
N LEU A 86 -0.57 1.81 9.67
CA LEU A 86 -0.35 1.68 11.10
C LEU A 86 1.13 1.36 11.34
N ILE A 87 1.89 2.34 11.81
CA ILE A 87 3.34 2.26 11.99
C ILE A 87 3.66 1.96 13.44
N PHE A 88 4.42 0.90 13.69
CA PHE A 88 4.91 0.47 15.00
C PHE A 88 6.37 0.87 15.15
N PRO A 89 6.68 2.10 15.61
CA PRO A 89 8.03 2.69 15.49
C PRO A 89 9.08 1.99 16.35
N ASP A 90 8.66 1.35 17.43
CA ASP A 90 9.54 0.66 18.36
C ASP A 90 9.76 -0.82 17.98
N GLN A 91 9.19 -1.23 16.85
CA GLN A 91 9.33 -2.56 16.28
C GLN A 91 10.13 -2.46 14.97
N PRO A 92 11.45 -2.69 15.00
CA PRO A 92 12.28 -2.69 13.80
C PRO A 92 11.87 -3.84 12.88
N HIS A 93 11.95 -3.62 11.58
CA HIS A 93 11.65 -4.61 10.58
C HIS A 93 12.72 -4.54 9.49
N ASP A 94 13.34 -5.66 9.18
CA ASP A 94 14.27 -5.76 8.06
C ASP A 94 13.46 -5.90 6.76
N HIS A 95 13.92 -5.22 5.72
CA HIS A 95 13.33 -5.36 4.40
C HIS A 95 13.31 -6.82 3.98
N GLU A 96 12.14 -7.32 3.61
CA GLU A 96 12.01 -8.68 3.14
C GLU A 96 12.61 -8.85 1.74
N SER A 97 13.00 -10.08 1.42
CA SER A 97 13.43 -10.44 0.07
C SER A 97 12.35 -10.14 -0.97
N PRO A 98 12.72 -9.98 -2.25
CA PRO A 98 11.74 -9.89 -3.34
C PRO A 98 10.69 -11.00 -3.25
N TRP A 99 9.50 -10.71 -3.72
CA TRP A 99 8.42 -11.70 -3.75
C TRP A 99 8.83 -12.98 -4.49
N THR A 100 8.42 -14.13 -3.96
CA THR A 100 8.48 -15.42 -4.65
C THR A 100 7.07 -15.72 -5.16
N PRO A 101 6.76 -15.45 -6.46
CA PRO A 101 5.42 -15.60 -7.00
C PRO A 101 4.97 -17.06 -7.04
N ASN A 102 3.79 -17.33 -6.50
CA ASN A 102 3.08 -18.61 -6.58
C ASN A 102 1.58 -18.37 -6.30
N ALA A 103 0.76 -19.44 -6.31
CA ALA A 103 -0.67 -19.32 -6.08
C ALA A 103 -1.04 -18.69 -4.71
N GLU A 104 -0.22 -18.94 -3.68
CA GLU A 104 -0.49 -18.46 -2.32
C GLU A 104 -0.11 -17.00 -2.12
N THR A 105 0.94 -16.55 -2.83
CA THR A 105 1.48 -15.18 -2.67
C THR A 105 0.89 -14.17 -3.64
N LEU A 106 0.23 -14.61 -4.72
CA LEU A 106 -0.20 -13.72 -5.79
C LEU A 106 -1.21 -12.65 -5.34
N ALA A 107 -2.10 -12.98 -4.41
CA ALA A 107 -3.03 -12.00 -3.82
C ALA A 107 -2.31 -10.93 -2.97
N GLY A 108 -1.28 -11.33 -2.21
CA GLY A 108 -0.45 -10.40 -1.45
C GLY A 108 0.40 -9.49 -2.34
N ILE A 109 0.91 -10.03 -3.46
CA ILE A 109 1.60 -9.26 -4.50
C ILE A 109 0.66 -8.20 -5.09
N ASP A 110 -0.57 -8.56 -5.41
CA ASP A 110 -1.59 -7.64 -5.93
C ASP A 110 -1.88 -6.51 -4.95
N ALA A 111 -2.10 -6.86 -3.68
CA ALA A 111 -2.36 -5.86 -2.64
C ALA A 111 -1.17 -4.90 -2.46
N HIS A 112 0.07 -5.40 -2.46
CA HIS A 112 1.28 -4.59 -2.35
C HIS A 112 1.47 -3.69 -3.57
N PHE A 113 1.21 -4.19 -4.78
CA PHE A 113 1.30 -3.38 -6.00
C PHE A 113 0.36 -2.17 -5.94
N TRP A 114 -0.92 -2.37 -5.66
CA TRP A 114 -1.90 -1.29 -5.65
C TRP A 114 -1.71 -0.30 -4.50
N ASP A 115 -1.24 -0.77 -3.35
CA ASP A 115 -0.82 0.08 -2.24
C ASP A 115 0.35 0.99 -2.65
N TRP A 116 1.37 0.44 -3.31
CA TRP A 116 2.52 1.19 -3.80
C TRP A 116 2.12 2.22 -4.85
N MET A 117 1.18 1.89 -5.75
CA MET A 117 0.66 2.84 -6.73
C MET A 117 -0.06 4.03 -6.08
N LEU A 118 -0.84 3.82 -5.02
CA LEU A 118 -1.48 4.90 -4.26
C LEU A 118 -0.42 5.79 -3.61
N TRP A 119 0.58 5.20 -2.99
CA TRP A 119 1.68 5.94 -2.39
C TRP A 119 2.46 6.75 -3.43
N LEU A 120 2.82 6.17 -4.57
CA LEU A 120 3.51 6.85 -5.67
C LEU A 120 2.69 8.03 -6.21
N ARG A 121 1.37 7.89 -6.33
CA ARG A 121 0.50 9.00 -6.73
C ARG A 121 0.67 10.20 -5.79
N SER A 122 0.73 9.97 -4.49
CA SER A 122 0.93 11.03 -3.52
C SER A 122 2.28 11.75 -3.70
N LYS A 123 3.32 11.01 -4.14
CA LYS A 123 4.66 11.57 -4.41
C LYS A 123 4.70 12.36 -5.72
N VAL A 124 4.02 11.88 -6.76
CA VAL A 124 3.83 12.65 -8.02
C VAL A 124 3.10 13.96 -7.74
N ALA A 125 2.00 13.93 -6.99
CA ALA A 125 1.27 15.13 -6.59
C ALA A 125 2.10 16.11 -5.73
N ALA A 126 3.17 15.62 -5.09
CA ALA A 126 4.13 16.42 -4.32
C ALA A 126 5.38 16.82 -5.10
N ASP A 127 5.42 16.64 -6.44
CA ASP A 127 6.55 16.92 -7.34
C ASP A 127 7.86 16.19 -6.96
N GLN A 128 7.78 15.03 -6.33
CA GLN A 128 8.93 14.24 -5.87
C GLN A 128 9.43 13.28 -6.96
N HIS A 129 9.73 13.79 -8.15
CA HIS A 129 10.03 12.97 -9.33
C HIS A 129 11.22 12.01 -9.17
N GLU A 130 12.31 12.46 -8.52
CA GLU A 130 13.48 11.59 -8.28
C GLU A 130 13.13 10.39 -7.38
N LEU A 131 12.33 10.64 -6.33
CA LEU A 131 11.83 9.57 -5.46
C LEU A 131 10.93 8.61 -6.23
N VAL A 132 10.03 9.12 -7.07
CA VAL A 132 9.15 8.28 -7.89
C VAL A 132 9.97 7.36 -8.79
N GLN A 133 11.01 7.87 -9.46
CA GLN A 133 11.88 7.07 -10.32
C GLN A 133 12.66 6.00 -9.53
N ALA A 134 13.16 6.34 -8.34
CA ALA A 134 13.85 5.38 -7.48
C ALA A 134 12.90 4.25 -7.03
N GLU A 135 11.68 4.60 -6.68
CA GLU A 135 10.68 3.64 -6.21
C GLU A 135 10.11 2.77 -7.34
N LEU A 136 9.97 3.28 -8.56
CA LEU A 136 9.61 2.45 -9.73
C LEU A 136 10.68 1.40 -10.02
N ARG A 137 11.96 1.71 -9.81
CA ARG A 137 13.06 0.74 -9.89
C ARG A 137 12.95 -0.31 -8.79
N LYS A 138 12.73 0.12 -7.54
CA LYS A 138 12.53 -0.76 -6.40
C LYS A 138 11.30 -1.68 -6.58
N LEU A 139 10.20 -1.13 -7.11
CA LEU A 139 9.01 -1.89 -7.49
C LEU A 139 9.34 -3.00 -8.51
N PHE A 140 10.16 -2.67 -9.50
CA PHE A 140 10.62 -3.66 -10.48
C PHE A 140 11.43 -4.77 -9.80
N ASP A 141 12.43 -4.42 -8.99
CA ASP A 141 13.33 -5.37 -8.35
C ASP A 141 12.59 -6.32 -7.39
N HIS A 142 11.61 -5.81 -6.66
CA HIS A 142 10.92 -6.57 -5.61
C HIS A 142 9.63 -7.27 -6.07
N LEU A 143 8.98 -6.78 -7.13
CA LEU A 143 7.66 -7.26 -7.52
C LEU A 143 7.55 -7.61 -9.01
N LEU A 144 7.80 -6.66 -9.93
CA LEU A 144 7.56 -6.88 -11.35
C LEU A 144 8.57 -7.87 -11.97
N GLY A 145 9.86 -7.73 -11.65
CA GLY A 145 10.91 -8.64 -12.10
C GLY A 145 10.66 -10.09 -11.66
N PRO A 146 10.42 -10.37 -10.38
CA PRO A 146 10.02 -11.70 -9.91
C PRO A 146 8.80 -12.29 -10.63
N LEU A 147 7.82 -11.46 -11.02
CA LEU A 147 6.68 -11.88 -11.84
C LEU A 147 7.00 -12.06 -13.33
N GLY A 148 8.25 -11.85 -13.75
CA GLY A 148 8.69 -11.96 -15.14
C GLY A 148 8.55 -10.67 -15.95
N GLY A 149 8.56 -9.52 -15.31
CA GLY A 149 8.71 -8.20 -15.93
C GLY A 149 10.05 -8.08 -16.65
N GLN A 150 10.08 -7.38 -17.79
CA GLN A 150 11.27 -7.30 -18.66
C GLN A 150 11.95 -5.93 -18.63
N ALA A 151 11.25 -4.90 -18.18
CA ALA A 151 11.75 -3.54 -18.13
C ALA A 151 11.25 -2.79 -16.90
N ILE A 152 12.08 -1.87 -16.41
CA ILE A 152 11.70 -0.94 -15.34
C ILE A 152 10.69 0.04 -15.92
N PRO A 153 9.52 0.24 -15.30
CA PRO A 153 8.53 1.21 -15.77
C PRO A 153 9.05 2.65 -15.60
N GLU A 154 8.65 3.55 -16.49
CA GLU A 154 9.05 4.95 -16.47
C GLU A 154 8.01 5.86 -15.79
N SER A 155 6.78 5.35 -15.64
CA SER A 155 5.65 6.06 -15.03
C SER A 155 4.74 5.11 -14.24
N ILE A 156 3.80 5.67 -13.50
CA ILE A 156 2.74 4.89 -12.81
C ILE A 156 1.89 4.16 -13.85
N GLU A 157 1.57 4.78 -14.98
CA GLU A 157 0.78 4.18 -16.05
C GLU A 157 1.48 2.99 -16.67
N ASP A 158 2.79 3.13 -16.97
CA ASP A 158 3.62 2.03 -17.46
C ASP A 158 3.70 0.89 -16.42
N ALA A 159 3.83 1.22 -15.15
CA ALA A 159 3.85 0.23 -14.06
C ALA A 159 2.54 -0.57 -13.99
N ILE A 160 1.39 0.11 -14.14
CA ILE A 160 0.06 -0.54 -14.17
C ILE A 160 -0.04 -1.47 -15.38
N GLY A 161 0.38 -1.00 -16.57
CA GLY A 161 0.37 -1.80 -17.80
C GLY A 161 1.25 -3.04 -17.68
N ALA A 162 2.49 -2.86 -17.19
CA ALA A 162 3.43 -3.94 -16.96
C ALA A 162 2.91 -4.94 -15.94
N TYR A 163 2.37 -4.47 -14.81
CA TYR A 163 1.79 -5.32 -13.77
C TYR A 163 0.66 -6.19 -14.30
N ARG A 164 -0.32 -5.60 -14.98
CA ARG A 164 -1.44 -6.34 -15.59
C ARG A 164 -0.94 -7.49 -16.47
N ALA A 165 0.02 -7.20 -17.34
CA ALA A 165 0.57 -8.20 -18.24
C ALA A 165 1.29 -9.35 -17.52
N VAL A 166 2.08 -9.06 -16.46
CA VAL A 166 2.80 -10.10 -15.72
C VAL A 166 1.86 -10.89 -14.81
N ARG A 167 0.90 -10.23 -14.15
CA ARG A 167 -0.12 -10.85 -13.31
C ARG A 167 -0.98 -11.83 -14.11
N ASP A 168 -1.50 -11.42 -15.26
CA ASP A 168 -2.37 -12.26 -16.08
C ASP A 168 -1.65 -13.54 -16.55
N ARG A 169 -0.33 -13.43 -16.84
CA ARG A 169 0.49 -14.62 -17.12
C ARG A 169 0.69 -15.50 -15.89
N ALA A 170 0.94 -14.89 -14.74
CA ALA A 170 1.12 -15.60 -13.48
C ALA A 170 -0.17 -16.34 -13.05
N GLU A 171 -1.33 -15.73 -13.24
CA GLU A 171 -2.64 -16.35 -12.98
C GLU A 171 -2.84 -17.64 -13.79
N ILE A 172 -2.48 -17.59 -15.07
CA ILE A 172 -2.53 -18.77 -15.94
C ILE A 172 -1.53 -19.84 -15.47
N ALA A 173 -0.29 -19.43 -15.18
CA ALA A 173 0.77 -20.35 -14.80
C ALA A 173 0.50 -21.06 -13.46
N PHE A 174 -0.12 -20.35 -12.51
CA PHE A 174 -0.41 -20.88 -11.17
C PHE A 174 -1.83 -21.45 -11.02
N GLY A 175 -2.71 -21.27 -12.01
CA GLY A 175 -4.10 -21.69 -11.94
C GLY A 175 -4.90 -20.97 -10.85
N PHE A 176 -4.54 -19.74 -10.53
CA PHE A 176 -5.14 -18.92 -9.48
C PHE A 176 -5.47 -17.53 -10.03
N GLN A 177 -6.68 -17.05 -9.81
CA GLN A 177 -7.11 -15.71 -10.23
C GLN A 177 -7.18 -14.75 -9.03
N VAL A 178 -6.53 -13.62 -9.15
CA VAL A 178 -6.64 -12.51 -8.19
C VAL A 178 -7.98 -11.78 -8.40
N ALA A 179 -8.67 -11.48 -7.32
CA ALA A 179 -9.90 -10.69 -7.38
C ALA A 179 -9.60 -9.27 -7.90
N ARG A 180 -10.40 -8.78 -8.86
CA ARG A 180 -10.21 -7.44 -9.46
C ARG A 180 -10.81 -6.30 -8.63
N LEU A 181 -11.27 -6.58 -7.42
CA LEU A 181 -11.91 -5.59 -6.56
C LEU A 181 -10.97 -4.41 -6.27
N LEU A 182 -9.73 -4.72 -5.91
CA LEU A 182 -8.71 -3.71 -5.58
C LEU A 182 -8.31 -2.90 -6.82
N GLU A 183 -8.01 -3.56 -7.94
CA GLU A 183 -7.75 -2.89 -9.22
C GLU A 183 -8.89 -1.95 -9.62
N ASN A 184 -10.13 -2.44 -9.55
CA ASN A 184 -11.31 -1.66 -9.94
C ASN A 184 -11.53 -0.44 -9.03
N ALA A 185 -11.11 -0.51 -7.77
CA ALA A 185 -11.18 0.61 -6.85
C ALA A 185 -10.06 1.63 -7.06
N VAL A 186 -8.83 1.16 -7.29
CA VAL A 186 -7.62 2.00 -7.27
C VAL A 186 -7.28 2.57 -8.65
N ALA A 187 -7.32 1.76 -9.73
CA ALA A 187 -6.85 2.19 -11.05
C ALA A 187 -7.56 3.45 -11.58
N PRO A 188 -8.88 3.63 -11.46
CA PRO A 188 -9.54 4.85 -11.93
C PRO A 188 -9.06 6.12 -11.23
N ALA A 189 -8.72 6.02 -9.93
CA ALA A 189 -8.21 7.15 -9.16
C ALA A 189 -6.79 7.56 -9.59
N LEU A 190 -6.00 6.62 -10.12
CA LEU A 190 -4.65 6.88 -10.60
C LEU A 190 -4.64 7.52 -11.99
N ILE A 191 -5.51 7.07 -12.89
CA ILE A 191 -5.57 7.52 -14.30
C ILE A 191 -6.26 8.90 -14.42
N GLY A 192 -7.33 9.15 -13.67
CA GLY A 192 -8.06 10.42 -13.71
C GLY A 192 -7.33 11.64 -13.14
N ALA A 193 -6.19 11.42 -12.47
CA ALA A 193 -5.33 12.51 -11.99
C ALA A 193 -4.39 13.06 -13.08
N ALA A 194 -3.99 12.21 -14.05
CA ALA A 194 -3.12 12.62 -15.16
C ALA A 194 -3.85 13.60 -16.13
N GLU A 195 -5.12 13.37 -16.42
CA GLU A 195 -5.91 14.24 -17.31
C GLU A 195 -6.16 15.65 -16.73
N LYS A 196 -6.17 15.81 -15.40
CA LYS A 196 -6.33 17.13 -14.77
C LYS A 196 -5.03 17.96 -14.78
N ALA A 197 -3.87 17.32 -14.83
CA ALA A 197 -2.58 18.01 -14.91
C ALA A 197 -2.33 18.57 -16.32
N ASP A 198 -2.73 17.85 -17.37
CA ASP A 198 -2.51 18.26 -18.76
C ASP A 198 -3.55 19.30 -19.26
N GLY A 199 -4.68 19.45 -18.56
CA GLY A 199 -5.76 20.38 -18.93
C GLY A 199 -5.59 21.83 -18.42
N LEU A 200 -4.48 22.17 -17.76
CA LEU A 200 -4.17 23.49 -17.19
C LEU A 200 -2.97 24.19 -17.88
N SER A 201 -2.73 23.86 -19.15
CA SER A 201 -1.70 24.51 -20.00
C SER A 201 -2.31 25.53 -20.94
#